data_25e318b6a157b0794f501131855540b2
#
_entry.id   25e318b6a157b0794f501131855540b2
#
_cell.length_a   1.000
_cell.length_b   1.000
_cell.length_c   1.000
_cell.angle_alpha   90.00
_cell.angle_beta   90.00
_cell.angle_gamma   90.00
#
_symmetry.space_group_name_H-M   'P 1'
#
loop_
_entity.id
_entity.type
_entity.pdbx_description
1 polymer ?
#
loop_
_entity_poly.entity_id
_entity_poly.type
_entity_poly.pdbx_seq_one_letter_code
_entity_poly.pdbx_strand_id
1 'polypeptide(L)'
;MKITKTWTLPKPEKIGEEYVWKAAVRVGRHVPFGYRQHPDDCDILLPIPEELELFEKAKEFLKRYSYREVSAWLSTQSGRYISHVGLYKRVKIEQKRKTEASTQRYLAQRYKEALEKAERFEGRQLGQKDYLDTRPTEA
;
A
#
# COMPACT_ATOMS: atom_id res chain seq x y z
N MET A 1 -16.81 -1.45 -7.94
CA MET A 1 -15.49 -2.00 -7.66
C MET A 1 -15.56 -2.95 -6.47
N LYS A 2 -14.84 -4.01 -6.56
CA LYS A 2 -14.84 -5.00 -5.51
C LYS A 2 -13.88 -4.60 -4.40
N ILE A 3 -14.39 -4.49 -3.20
CA ILE A 3 -13.58 -4.17 -2.06
C ILE A 3 -12.90 -5.44 -1.55
N THR A 4 -11.61 -5.41 -1.39
CA THR A 4 -10.90 -6.57 -0.87
C THR A 4 -11.19 -6.74 0.61
N LYS A 5 -11.12 -7.97 1.08
CA LYS A 5 -11.37 -8.26 2.49
C LYS A 5 -10.29 -7.73 3.41
N THR A 6 -9.12 -7.52 2.88
CA THR A 6 -8.02 -6.99 3.67
C THR A 6 -7.90 -5.50 3.45
N TRP A 7 -8.03 -4.76 4.52
CA TRP A 7 -7.91 -3.32 4.50
C TRP A 7 -6.48 -2.93 4.83
N THR A 8 -5.97 -1.92 4.12
CA THR A 8 -4.65 -1.39 4.41
C THR A 8 -4.73 0.07 4.79
N LEU A 9 -3.79 0.47 5.62
CA LEU A 9 -3.64 1.87 5.94
C LEU A 9 -3.11 2.61 4.72
N PRO A 10 -3.73 3.71 4.35
CA PRO A 10 -3.16 4.56 3.31
C PRO A 10 -1.87 5.16 3.84
N LYS A 11 -0.89 5.30 2.96
CA LYS A 11 0.36 5.95 3.34
C LYS A 11 0.20 7.45 3.31
N PRO A 12 0.89 8.16 4.18
CA PRO A 12 0.83 9.61 4.13
C PRO A 12 1.48 10.12 2.85
N GLU A 13 0.88 11.12 2.28
CA GLU A 13 1.42 11.80 1.13
C GLU A 13 2.32 12.90 1.63
N LYS A 14 3.56 12.89 1.19
CA LYS A 14 4.53 13.88 1.64
C LYS A 14 4.41 15.15 0.81
N ILE A 15 4.14 16.26 1.48
CA ILE A 15 4.09 17.56 0.84
C ILE A 15 5.12 18.42 1.53
N GLY A 16 6.22 18.73 0.83
CA GLY A 16 7.34 19.37 1.46
C GLY A 16 7.90 18.47 2.53
N GLU A 17 7.87 18.91 3.79
CA GLU A 17 8.34 18.12 4.91
C GLU A 17 7.20 17.54 5.75
N GLU A 18 5.97 17.76 5.34
CA GLU A 18 4.81 17.29 6.06
C GLU A 18 4.12 16.13 5.35
N TYR A 19 3.50 15.27 6.15
CA TYR A 19 2.71 14.16 5.63
C TYR A 19 1.24 14.50 5.75
N VAL A 20 0.51 14.25 4.67
CA VAL A 20 -0.94 14.42 4.68
C VAL A 20 -1.58 13.02 4.65
N TRP A 21 -2.37 12.73 5.66
CA TRP A 21 -3.08 11.45 5.74
C TRP A 21 -4.40 11.57 5.00
N LYS A 22 -4.73 10.54 4.26
CA LYS A 22 -5.93 10.54 3.42
C LYS A 22 -7.06 9.75 4.06
N ALA A 23 -8.28 10.11 3.73
CA ALA A 23 -9.45 9.33 4.12
C ALA A 23 -9.41 7.97 3.45
N ALA A 24 -10.00 6.99 4.12
CA ALA A 24 -10.03 5.62 3.64
C ALA A 24 -11.47 5.11 3.61
N VAL A 25 -11.71 4.11 2.78
CA VAL A 25 -13.03 3.46 2.72
C VAL A 25 -13.11 2.43 3.84
N ARG A 26 -14.23 2.43 4.54
CA ARG A 26 -14.47 1.48 5.62
C ARG A 26 -14.74 0.10 5.04
N VAL A 27 -14.02 -0.89 5.56
CA VAL A 27 -14.14 -2.25 5.08
C VAL A 27 -14.84 -3.16 6.09
N GLY A 28 -14.70 -2.91 7.37
CA GLY A 28 -15.25 -3.73 8.42
C GLY A 28 -16.12 -2.95 9.38
N ARG A 29 -16.66 -3.66 10.36
CA ARG A 29 -17.50 -3.04 11.38
C ARG A 29 -16.72 -2.12 12.32
N HIS A 30 -15.50 -2.52 12.62
CA HIS A 30 -14.68 -1.78 13.55
C HIS A 30 -13.93 -0.67 12.85
N VAL A 31 -13.87 0.47 13.52
CA VAL A 31 -13.06 1.57 13.04
C VAL A 31 -11.62 1.28 13.47
N PRO A 32 -10.68 1.19 12.53
CA PRO A 32 -9.31 0.86 12.89
C PRO A 32 -8.64 2.00 13.66
N PHE A 33 -7.60 1.64 14.39
CA PHE A 33 -6.82 2.62 15.14
C PHE A 33 -6.24 3.67 14.19
N GLY A 34 -6.32 4.93 14.60
CA GLY A 34 -5.84 6.03 13.77
C GLY A 34 -6.90 6.64 12.88
N TYR A 35 -8.10 6.11 12.91
CA TYR A 35 -9.20 6.60 12.07
C TYR A 35 -10.46 6.78 12.89
N ARG A 36 -11.34 7.66 12.43
CA ARG A 36 -12.66 7.85 12.99
C ARG A 36 -13.69 7.84 11.89
N GLN A 37 -14.91 7.53 12.24
CA GLN A 37 -16.00 7.51 11.29
C GLN A 37 -16.37 8.94 10.88
N HIS A 38 -16.62 9.11 9.59
CA HIS A 38 -17.09 10.40 9.08
C HIS A 38 -18.49 10.70 9.65
N PRO A 39 -18.76 11.92 10.10
CA PRO A 39 -20.05 12.25 10.70
C PRO A 39 -21.24 12.06 9.76
N ASP A 40 -21.04 12.32 8.48
CA ASP A 40 -22.14 12.27 7.51
C ASP A 40 -22.18 10.96 6.72
N ASP A 41 -21.06 10.25 6.62
CA ASP A 41 -20.98 9.03 5.83
C ASP A 41 -20.22 7.97 6.62
N CYS A 42 -20.95 6.99 7.12
CA CYS A 42 -20.34 5.93 7.95
C CYS A 42 -19.41 5.00 7.18
N ASP A 43 -19.41 5.04 5.86
CA ASP A 43 -18.54 4.21 5.04
C ASP A 43 -17.18 4.86 4.80
N ILE A 44 -17.00 6.08 5.24
CA ILE A 44 -15.74 6.81 5.09
C ILE A 44 -15.07 6.95 6.45
N LEU A 45 -13.79 6.66 6.48
CA LEU A 45 -12.96 6.81 7.67
C LEU A 45 -12.07 8.02 7.50
N LEU A 46 -12.10 8.91 8.48
CA LEU A 46 -11.24 10.08 8.48
C LEU A 46 -10.01 9.78 9.33
N PRO A 47 -8.83 10.15 8.85
CA PRO A 47 -7.61 9.91 9.61
C PRO A 47 -7.51 10.83 10.83
N ILE A 48 -6.93 10.29 11.90
CA ILE A 48 -6.57 11.06 13.08
C ILE A 48 -5.06 11.14 13.07
N PRO A 49 -4.47 12.26 12.63
CA PRO A 49 -3.02 12.33 12.43
C PRO A 49 -2.22 12.00 13.68
N GLU A 50 -2.68 12.41 14.84
CA GLU A 50 -2.01 12.15 16.11
C GLU A 50 -1.88 10.65 16.38
N GLU A 51 -2.98 9.92 16.20
CA GLU A 51 -2.97 8.48 16.42
C GLU A 51 -2.11 7.76 15.38
N LEU A 52 -2.15 8.22 14.14
CA LEU A 52 -1.36 7.61 13.08
C LEU A 52 0.14 7.85 13.29
N GLU A 53 0.52 9.02 13.76
CA GLU A 53 1.91 9.29 14.11
C GLU A 53 2.37 8.40 15.27
N LEU A 54 1.53 8.22 16.27
CA LEU A 54 1.83 7.32 17.38
C LEU A 54 1.98 5.89 16.89
N PHE A 55 1.16 5.50 15.92
CA PHE A 55 1.26 4.17 15.34
C PHE A 55 2.58 3.96 14.60
N GLU A 56 3.06 4.98 13.88
CA GLU A 56 4.36 4.92 13.22
C GLU A 56 5.49 4.75 14.24
N LYS A 57 5.41 5.48 15.35
CA LYS A 57 6.37 5.32 16.44
C LYS A 57 6.28 3.93 17.06
N ALA A 58 5.06 3.41 17.18
CA ALA A 58 4.86 2.06 17.71
C ALA A 58 5.53 1.01 16.85
N LYS A 59 5.47 1.16 15.53
CA LYS A 59 6.16 0.24 14.62
C LYS A 59 7.67 0.26 14.82
N GLU A 60 8.24 1.41 15.12
CA GLU A 60 9.66 1.50 15.45
C GLU A 60 9.99 0.78 16.75
N PHE A 61 9.13 0.94 17.75
CA PHE A 61 9.33 0.28 19.05
C PHE A 61 9.19 -1.23 18.96
N LEU A 62 8.43 -1.74 18.00
CA LEU A 62 8.28 -3.19 17.82
C LEU A 62 9.57 -3.87 17.40
N LYS A 63 10.57 -3.12 16.99
CA LYS A 63 11.89 -3.67 16.70
C LYS A 63 12.65 -4.06 17.97
N ARG A 64 12.26 -3.49 19.10
CA ARG A 64 12.97 -3.68 20.38
C ARG A 64 12.10 -4.25 21.47
N TYR A 65 10.80 -4.03 21.42
CA TYR A 65 9.87 -4.39 22.49
C TYR A 65 8.81 -5.35 21.99
N SER A 66 8.14 -6.03 22.91
CA SER A 66 7.09 -6.98 22.56
C SER A 66 5.82 -6.26 22.15
N TYR A 67 4.95 -6.98 21.45
CA TYR A 67 3.65 -6.44 21.08
C TYR A 67 2.81 -6.00 22.28
N ARG A 68 2.94 -6.73 23.40
CA ARG A 68 2.18 -6.37 24.61
C ARG A 68 2.64 -5.04 25.17
N GLU A 69 3.93 -4.83 25.23
CA GLU A 69 4.49 -3.59 25.75
C GLU A 69 4.13 -2.41 24.84
N VAL A 70 4.28 -2.58 23.54
CA VAL A 70 3.98 -1.53 22.60
C VAL A 70 2.49 -1.21 22.55
N SER A 71 1.62 -2.23 22.64
CA SER A 71 0.18 -1.99 22.66
C SER A 71 -0.25 -1.24 23.93
N ALA A 72 0.35 -1.56 25.07
CA ALA A 72 0.09 -0.83 26.30
C ALA A 72 0.54 0.61 26.20
N TRP A 73 1.73 0.84 25.67
CA TRP A 73 2.25 2.19 25.44
C TRP A 73 1.34 2.98 24.50
N LEU A 74 0.96 2.37 23.40
CA LEU A 74 0.14 3.03 22.39
C LEU A 74 -1.24 3.39 22.94
N SER A 75 -1.84 2.47 23.70
CA SER A 75 -3.14 2.72 24.33
C SER A 75 -3.06 3.87 25.32
N THR A 76 -1.98 3.94 26.08
CA THR A 76 -1.77 5.01 27.06
C THR A 76 -1.57 6.35 26.39
N GLN A 77 -0.75 6.39 25.36
CA GLN A 77 -0.42 7.64 24.66
C GLN A 77 -1.59 8.20 23.87
N SER A 78 -2.36 7.33 23.22
CA SER A 78 -3.48 7.77 22.38
C SER A 78 -4.77 7.95 23.16
N GLY A 79 -4.88 7.34 24.33
CA GLY A 79 -6.13 7.31 25.07
C GLY A 79 -7.16 6.37 24.50
N ARG A 80 -6.80 5.60 23.50
CA ARG A 80 -7.68 4.65 22.83
C ARG A 80 -7.09 3.25 22.92
N TYR A 81 -7.89 2.32 23.42
CA TYR A 81 -7.40 0.95 23.64
C TYR A 81 -7.11 0.22 22.34
N ILE A 82 -5.98 -0.42 22.29
CA ILE A 82 -5.65 -1.37 21.25
C ILE A 82 -4.96 -2.58 21.91
N SER A 83 -5.45 -3.79 21.61
CA SER A 83 -4.89 -5.00 22.18
C SER A 83 -3.61 -5.39 21.44
N HIS A 84 -2.79 -6.20 22.08
CA HIS A 84 -1.56 -6.69 21.44
C HIS A 84 -1.86 -7.55 20.22
N VAL A 85 -2.97 -8.29 20.24
CA VAL A 85 -3.39 -9.10 19.09
C VAL A 85 -3.83 -8.21 17.94
N GLY A 86 -4.60 -7.16 18.25
CA GLY A 86 -5.03 -6.20 17.24
C GLY A 86 -3.85 -5.48 16.60
N LEU A 87 -2.89 -5.08 17.42
CA LEU A 87 -1.67 -4.45 16.94
C LEU A 87 -0.88 -5.39 16.03
N TYR A 88 -0.72 -6.64 16.46
CA TYR A 88 -0.01 -7.65 15.70
C TYR A 88 -0.65 -7.85 14.32
N LYS A 89 -1.95 -8.05 14.29
CA LYS A 89 -2.68 -8.27 13.03
C LYS A 89 -2.54 -7.09 12.09
N ARG A 90 -2.65 -5.88 12.62
CA ARG A 90 -2.56 -4.69 11.80
C ARG A 90 -1.18 -4.50 11.19
N VAL A 91 -0.14 -4.71 11.99
CA VAL A 91 1.23 -4.62 11.49
C VAL A 91 1.51 -5.68 10.43
N LYS A 92 1.02 -6.90 10.65
CA LYS A 92 1.21 -7.99 9.69
C LYS A 92 0.49 -7.74 8.38
N ILE A 93 -0.72 -7.24 8.43
CA ILE A 93 -1.47 -6.89 7.21
C ILE A 93 -0.74 -5.81 6.43
N GLU A 94 -0.25 -4.79 7.12
CA GLU A 94 0.49 -3.72 6.49
C GLU A 94 1.78 -4.21 5.84
N GLN A 95 2.54 -5.05 6.54
CA GLN A 95 3.75 -5.65 6.01
C GLN A 95 3.49 -6.50 4.77
N LYS A 96 2.43 -7.31 4.83
CA LYS A 96 2.03 -8.14 3.71
C LYS A 96 1.72 -7.30 2.49
N ARG A 97 1.00 -6.21 2.68
CA ARG A 97 0.65 -5.30 1.58
C ARG A 97 1.87 -4.63 0.99
N LYS A 98 2.82 -4.23 1.83
CA LYS A 98 4.08 -3.66 1.35
C LYS A 98 4.85 -4.67 0.51
N THR A 99 4.91 -5.91 0.96
CA THR A 99 5.58 -6.97 0.23
C THR A 99 4.91 -7.25 -1.10
N GLU A 100 3.59 -7.34 -1.11
CA GLU A 100 2.83 -7.56 -2.34
C GLU A 100 3.03 -6.41 -3.31
N ALA A 101 2.97 -5.17 -2.83
CA ALA A 101 3.18 -4.01 -3.67
C ALA A 101 4.58 -3.97 -4.26
N SER A 102 5.58 -4.35 -3.47
CA SER A 102 6.95 -4.43 -3.92
C SER A 102 7.11 -5.49 -5.00
N THR A 103 6.51 -6.66 -4.80
CA THR A 103 6.52 -7.74 -5.78
C THR A 103 5.85 -7.32 -7.07
N GLN A 104 4.70 -6.65 -6.97
CA GLN A 104 3.99 -6.18 -8.14
C GLN A 104 4.82 -5.17 -8.94
N ARG A 105 5.50 -4.27 -8.25
CA ARG A 105 6.38 -3.30 -8.93
C ARG A 105 7.53 -4.00 -9.64
N TYR A 106 8.11 -4.99 -9.00
CA TYR A 106 9.19 -5.75 -9.59
C TYR A 106 8.72 -6.47 -10.87
N LEU A 107 7.57 -7.12 -10.81
CA LEU A 107 7.01 -7.82 -11.96
C LEU A 107 6.65 -6.85 -13.09
N ALA A 108 6.09 -5.70 -12.74
CA ALA A 108 5.76 -4.68 -13.73
C ALA A 108 7.01 -4.17 -14.43
N GLN A 109 8.09 -3.98 -13.69
CA GLN A 109 9.35 -3.54 -14.26
C GLN A 109 9.92 -4.60 -15.21
N ARG A 110 9.88 -5.87 -14.80
CA ARG A 110 10.34 -6.98 -15.64
C ARG A 110 9.52 -7.07 -16.92
N TYR A 111 8.23 -6.91 -16.81
CA TYR A 111 7.34 -6.95 -17.97
C TYR A 111 7.63 -5.80 -18.93
N LYS A 112 7.83 -4.60 -18.40
CA LYS A 112 8.18 -3.44 -19.20
C LYS A 112 9.49 -3.67 -19.96
N GLU A 113 10.50 -4.17 -19.29
CA GLU A 113 11.79 -4.47 -19.91
C GLU A 113 11.65 -5.51 -21.02
N ALA A 114 10.81 -6.52 -20.79
CA ALA A 114 10.57 -7.55 -21.78
C ALA A 114 9.87 -6.99 -23.02
N LEU A 115 8.91 -6.10 -22.83
CA LEU A 115 8.22 -5.44 -23.93
C LEU A 115 9.17 -4.57 -24.75
N GLU A 116 10.00 -3.79 -24.08
CA GLU A 116 10.99 -2.97 -24.76
C GLU A 116 11.96 -3.82 -25.59
N LYS A 117 12.35 -4.94 -25.03
CA LYS A 117 13.22 -5.87 -25.73
C LYS A 117 12.54 -6.44 -26.97
N ALA A 118 11.29 -6.83 -26.83
CA ALA A 118 10.51 -7.37 -27.93
C ALA A 118 10.33 -6.33 -29.03
N GLU A 119 10.04 -5.11 -28.67
CA GLU A 119 9.90 -4.03 -29.62
C GLU A 119 11.18 -3.76 -30.39
N ARG A 120 12.30 -3.77 -29.70
CA ARG A 120 13.59 -3.60 -30.37
C ARG A 120 13.88 -4.73 -31.33
N PHE A 121 13.51 -5.95 -30.93
CA PHE A 121 13.70 -7.10 -31.78
C PHE A 121 12.81 -7.00 -33.03
N GLU A 122 11.57 -6.67 -32.84
CA GLU A 122 10.62 -6.46 -33.94
C GLU A 122 11.07 -5.34 -34.87
N GLY A 123 11.58 -4.27 -34.31
CA GLY A 123 12.11 -3.19 -35.10
C GLY A 123 13.24 -3.62 -36.01
N ARG A 124 14.12 -4.46 -35.52
CA ARG A 124 15.18 -5.00 -36.34
C ARG A 124 14.68 -5.93 -37.44
N GLN A 125 13.68 -6.75 -37.09
CA GLN A 125 13.06 -7.64 -38.08
C GLN A 125 12.35 -6.86 -39.17
N LEU A 126 11.63 -5.82 -38.78
CA LEU A 126 10.95 -4.96 -39.75
C LEU A 126 11.95 -4.25 -40.66
N GLY A 127 13.02 -3.78 -40.07
CA GLY A 127 14.07 -3.17 -40.85
C GLY A 127 14.66 -4.11 -41.89
N GLN A 128 14.78 -5.35 -41.56
CA GLN A 128 15.22 -6.36 -42.52
C GLN A 128 14.17 -6.65 -43.56
N LYS A 129 12.92 -6.64 -43.17
CA LYS A 129 11.83 -6.95 -44.09
C LYS A 129 11.50 -5.83 -45.05
N ASP A 130 11.78 -4.61 -44.65
CA ASP A 130 11.45 -3.48 -45.48
C ASP A 130 11.96 -3.58 -46.87
N TYR A 131 13.10 -4.17 -47.03
CA TYR A 131 13.61 -4.35 -48.37
C TYR A 131 13.29 -5.72 -48.93
N LEU A 132 12.75 -6.63 -48.08
CA LEU A 132 12.33 -7.89 -48.59
C LEU A 132 10.92 -7.78 -49.05
N ASP A 133 10.12 -7.03 -48.47
CA ASP A 133 8.84 -7.12 -48.75
C ASP A 133 8.08 -6.14 -48.32
N THR A 134 7.97 -5.98 -48.29
CA THR A 134 7.21 -5.31 -47.93
C THR A 134 6.11 -5.97 -47.71
N ARG A 135 5.73 -6.87 -47.45
CA ARG A 135 4.96 -7.65 -47.22
C ARG A 135 3.90 -7.71 -46.77
N PRO A 136 3.81 -7.82 -47.21
CA PRO A 136 3.04 -8.15 -46.99
C PRO A 136 2.39 -8.87 -46.74
N THR A 137 2.34 -9.29 -46.83
CA THR A 137 2.06 -9.89 -46.80
C THR A 137 1.76 -10.48 -46.76
N GLU A 138 1.83 -11.00 -46.83
CA GLU A 138 1.96 -11.45 -46.81
C GLU A 138 1.98 -11.60 -46.78
N ALA A 139 1.85 -11.86 -47.03
CA ALA A 139 2.21 -11.90 -46.94
C ALA A 139 2.32 -11.51 -46.80
#